data_d3e2453aef36b0cebeb3d3bb4f0bcbc8
#
_entry.id   d3e2453aef36b0cebeb3d3bb4f0bcbc8
#
_cell.length_a   1.000
_cell.length_b   1.000
_cell.length_c   1.000
_cell.angle_alpha   90.00
_cell.angle_beta   90.00
_cell.angle_gamma   90.00
#
_symmetry.space_group_name_H-M   'P 1'
#
loop_
_entity.id
_entity.type
_entity.pdbx_description
1 polymer ?
#
loop_
_entity_poly.entity_id
_entity_poly.type
_entity_poly.pdbx_seq_one_letter_code
_entity_poly.pdbx_strand_id
1 'polypeptide(L)'
;LFKWLLLLAGAGLLYLWIKGKKQAALDASNASKPNKNKPEKVDVPEVMVQCQCCKVHLPQSDAMAHDGRFYCSQEHLHALDSNGWVGDARWRISPNQDARPENVDPDLVVIHHISLPPGEFRNKTSSRHIIDFFQNKLDPSGHPYFAEIADQKVSSHFLITRSGELIQFVSTQSKAWHAGKSTFQSREKCNDFSIGIEMEGDGDAPFEAAQYQVLTNLIQKISNAYPHLQFAGHSDIAPGRKTDPGIYFDWKKFQKETAISLEKLPFGLDPR
;
A
#
# COMPACT_ATOMS: atom_id res chain seq x y z
N LEU A 1 90.08 2.19 7.98
CA LEU A 1 88.73 1.65 8.26
C LEU A 1 87.60 2.49 7.64
N PHE A 2 87.59 3.84 7.73
CA PHE A 2 86.53 4.72 7.27
C PHE A 2 86.26 4.67 5.74
N LYS A 3 87.32 4.59 4.91
CA LYS A 3 87.19 4.50 3.43
C LYS A 3 86.43 3.23 2.96
N TRP A 4 86.63 2.11 3.66
CA TRP A 4 85.97 0.86 3.29
C TRP A 4 84.48 0.85 3.67
N LEU A 5 84.08 1.52 4.76
CA LEU A 5 82.70 1.67 5.17
C LEU A 5 81.88 2.53 4.15
N LEU A 6 82.49 3.58 3.59
CA LEU A 6 81.85 4.40 2.56
C LEU A 6 81.64 3.64 1.26
N LEU A 7 82.59 2.79 0.86
CA LEU A 7 82.47 1.93 -0.34
C LEU A 7 81.37 0.87 -0.17
N LEU A 8 81.23 0.25 1.00
CA LEU A 8 80.19 -0.71 1.29
C LEU A 8 78.81 -0.02 1.32
N ALA A 9 78.70 1.19 1.91
CA ALA A 9 77.48 1.95 1.91
C ALA A 9 77.05 2.34 0.49
N GLY A 10 78.03 2.80 -0.35
CA GLY A 10 77.76 3.16 -1.77
C GLY A 10 77.34 1.93 -2.59
N ALA A 11 77.97 0.78 -2.37
CA ALA A 11 77.60 -0.48 -3.05
C ALA A 11 76.20 -0.95 -2.64
N GLY A 12 75.81 -0.79 -1.35
CA GLY A 12 74.48 -1.09 -0.84
C GLY A 12 73.38 -0.21 -1.46
N LEU A 13 73.63 1.09 -1.54
CA LEU A 13 72.70 2.05 -2.17
C LEU A 13 72.52 1.77 -3.66
N LEU A 14 73.62 1.48 -4.39
CA LEU A 14 73.58 1.11 -5.80
C LEU A 14 72.78 -0.18 -6.02
N TYR A 15 73.00 -1.17 -5.19
CA TYR A 15 72.26 -2.45 -5.22
C TYR A 15 70.76 -2.25 -5.03
N LEU A 16 70.36 -1.43 -4.02
CA LEU A 16 68.96 -1.12 -3.75
C LEU A 16 68.33 -0.32 -4.93
N TRP A 17 69.10 0.61 -5.53
CA TRP A 17 68.61 1.36 -6.66
C TRP A 17 68.38 0.48 -7.90
N ILE A 18 69.35 -0.45 -8.20
CA ILE A 18 69.22 -1.40 -9.31
C ILE A 18 68.05 -2.37 -9.08
N LYS A 19 67.86 -2.83 -7.84
CA LYS A 19 66.74 -3.70 -7.44
C LYS A 19 65.40 -2.99 -7.60
N GLY A 20 65.31 -1.73 -7.17
CA GLY A 20 64.11 -0.88 -7.35
C GLY A 20 63.75 -0.69 -8.81
N LYS A 21 64.78 -0.42 -9.71
CA LYS A 21 64.52 -0.30 -11.15
C LYS A 21 64.07 -1.62 -11.82
N LYS A 22 64.62 -2.75 -11.38
CA LYS A 22 64.15 -4.06 -11.89
C LYS A 22 62.73 -4.38 -11.45
N GLN A 23 62.34 -4.03 -10.22
CA GLN A 23 61.00 -4.23 -9.74
C GLN A 23 60.00 -3.33 -10.48
N ALA A 24 60.33 -2.07 -10.63
CA ALA A 24 59.49 -1.12 -11.41
C ALA A 24 59.30 -1.53 -12.89
N ALA A 25 60.32 -2.12 -13.51
CA ALA A 25 60.23 -2.64 -14.87
C ALA A 25 59.37 -3.90 -14.98
N LEU A 26 59.39 -4.76 -13.95
CA LEU A 26 58.52 -5.95 -13.84
C LEU A 26 57.06 -5.56 -13.59
N ASP A 27 56.84 -4.56 -12.74
CA ASP A 27 55.49 -4.04 -12.45
C ASP A 27 54.90 -3.33 -13.68
N ALA A 28 55.70 -2.57 -14.43
CA ALA A 28 55.30 -1.93 -15.70
C ALA A 28 54.96 -2.98 -16.79
N SER A 29 55.70 -4.10 -16.84
CA SER A 29 55.43 -5.17 -17.82
C SER A 29 54.17 -5.96 -17.50
N ASN A 30 53.80 -6.06 -16.22
CA ASN A 30 52.56 -6.68 -15.79
C ASN A 30 51.33 -5.76 -15.92
N ALA A 31 51.52 -4.46 -15.87
CA ALA A 31 50.43 -3.49 -16.04
C ALA A 31 49.94 -3.33 -17.52
N SER A 32 50.73 -3.81 -18.48
CA SER A 32 50.42 -3.63 -19.92
C SER A 32 49.82 -4.86 -20.61
N LYS A 33 49.48 -5.93 -19.88
CA LYS A 33 48.73 -7.05 -20.46
C LYS A 33 47.24 -6.73 -20.39
N PRO A 34 46.53 -6.54 -21.54
CA PRO A 34 45.08 -6.43 -21.50
C PRO A 34 44.53 -7.76 -20.95
N ASN A 35 43.76 -7.70 -19.87
CA ASN A 35 43.07 -8.83 -19.31
C ASN A 35 42.00 -9.33 -20.31
N LYS A 36 42.37 -10.32 -21.14
CA LYS A 36 41.50 -10.94 -22.14
C LYS A 36 40.35 -11.76 -21.59
N ASN A 37 40.16 -11.79 -20.25
CA ASN A 37 39.13 -12.54 -19.58
C ASN A 37 38.14 -11.67 -18.80
N LYS A 38 37.93 -10.40 -19.21
CA LYS A 38 36.72 -9.70 -18.79
C LYS A 38 35.58 -10.28 -19.63
N PRO A 39 34.58 -10.98 -19.05
CA PRO A 39 33.44 -11.40 -19.85
C PRO A 39 32.88 -10.14 -20.49
N GLU A 40 32.81 -10.13 -21.83
CA GLU A 40 32.06 -9.15 -22.58
C GLU A 40 30.65 -9.14 -21.98
N LYS A 41 30.24 -8.01 -21.39
CA LYS A 41 28.85 -7.86 -20.94
C LYS A 41 28.03 -8.00 -22.21
N VAL A 42 27.41 -9.14 -22.39
CA VAL A 42 26.34 -9.29 -23.36
C VAL A 42 25.31 -8.26 -22.94
N ASP A 43 25.13 -7.22 -23.72
CA ASP A 43 24.02 -6.27 -23.56
C ASP A 43 22.71 -7.06 -23.78
N VAL A 44 22.25 -7.71 -22.71
CA VAL A 44 20.90 -8.24 -22.71
C VAL A 44 19.99 -7.02 -22.73
N PRO A 45 19.08 -6.88 -23.71
CA PRO A 45 18.15 -5.76 -23.76
C PRO A 45 17.43 -5.67 -22.41
N GLU A 46 17.57 -4.53 -21.74
CA GLU A 46 16.97 -4.30 -20.45
C GLU A 46 15.46 -4.04 -20.65
N VAL A 47 14.64 -4.80 -19.93
CA VAL A 47 13.18 -4.63 -20.00
C VAL A 47 12.81 -3.31 -19.33
N MET A 48 12.16 -2.42 -20.07
CA MET A 48 11.63 -1.17 -19.56
C MET A 48 10.21 -1.36 -19.05
N VAL A 49 9.91 -0.82 -17.86
CA VAL A 49 8.59 -0.82 -17.24
C VAL A 49 8.13 0.60 -16.96
N GLN A 50 6.83 0.79 -16.79
CA GLN A 50 6.25 2.10 -16.49
C GLN A 50 5.85 2.17 -15.01
N CYS A 51 6.21 3.25 -14.33
CA CYS A 51 5.73 3.52 -12.98
C CYS A 51 4.21 3.72 -12.98
N GLN A 52 3.51 2.95 -12.15
CA GLN A 52 2.04 3.02 -12.07
C GLN A 52 1.55 4.40 -11.61
N CYS A 53 2.29 5.08 -10.74
CA CYS A 53 1.94 6.39 -10.21
C CYS A 53 2.23 7.53 -11.19
N CYS A 54 3.50 7.77 -11.54
CA CYS A 54 3.90 8.96 -12.33
C CYS A 54 4.11 8.70 -13.82
N LYS A 55 3.93 7.48 -14.30
CA LYS A 55 4.06 7.04 -15.71
C LYS A 55 5.47 7.16 -16.30
N VAL A 56 6.49 7.48 -15.52
CA VAL A 56 7.90 7.45 -16.00
C VAL A 56 8.29 6.02 -16.38
N HIS A 57 9.08 5.88 -17.45
CA HIS A 57 9.68 4.60 -17.82
C HIS A 57 11.05 4.46 -17.15
N LEU A 58 11.34 3.28 -16.63
CA LEU A 58 12.59 2.94 -15.97
C LEU A 58 12.92 1.46 -16.24
N PRO A 59 14.21 1.07 -16.09
CA PRO A 59 14.60 -0.33 -16.12
C PRO A 59 13.84 -1.14 -15.08
N GLN A 60 13.40 -2.35 -15.44
CA GLN A 60 12.71 -3.24 -14.50
C GLN A 60 13.57 -3.61 -13.29
N SER A 61 14.91 -3.67 -13.48
CA SER A 61 15.89 -3.89 -12.41
C SER A 61 15.86 -2.79 -11.33
N ASP A 62 15.48 -1.56 -11.69
CA ASP A 62 15.43 -0.39 -10.82
C ASP A 62 14.04 -0.14 -10.26
N ALA A 63 13.05 -0.88 -10.76
CA ALA A 63 11.65 -0.72 -10.37
C ALA A 63 11.30 -1.54 -9.13
N MET A 64 10.45 -0.97 -8.29
CA MET A 64 9.81 -1.69 -7.19
C MET A 64 8.55 -2.37 -7.71
N ALA A 65 8.43 -3.69 -7.50
CA ALA A 65 7.28 -4.46 -7.93
C ALA A 65 6.33 -4.75 -6.76
N HIS A 66 5.03 -4.54 -6.98
CA HIS A 66 3.97 -4.90 -6.04
C HIS A 66 2.71 -5.34 -6.79
N ASP A 67 2.19 -6.53 -6.48
CA ASP A 67 0.96 -7.11 -7.06
C ASP A 67 0.92 -6.99 -8.61
N GLY A 68 2.07 -7.28 -9.28
CA GLY A 68 2.23 -7.23 -10.74
C GLY A 68 2.38 -5.83 -11.33
N ARG A 69 2.52 -4.80 -10.54
CA ARG A 69 2.71 -3.40 -10.95
C ARG A 69 4.09 -2.89 -10.57
N PHE A 70 4.59 -1.87 -11.26
CA PHE A 70 5.91 -1.30 -11.06
C PHE A 70 5.86 0.15 -10.60
N TYR A 71 6.80 0.56 -9.75
CA TYR A 71 6.91 1.89 -9.17
C TYR A 71 8.37 2.35 -9.19
N CYS A 72 8.61 3.63 -9.44
CA CYS A 72 9.98 4.16 -9.52
C CYS A 72 10.58 4.52 -8.14
N SER A 73 9.78 4.53 -7.07
CA SER A 73 10.23 4.85 -5.71
C SER A 73 9.27 4.30 -4.66
N GLN A 74 9.75 4.22 -3.40
CA GLN A 74 8.90 3.90 -2.23
C GLN A 74 7.75 4.88 -2.09
N GLU A 75 8.01 6.17 -2.31
CA GLU A 75 7.00 7.21 -2.24
C GLU A 75 5.85 6.91 -3.20
N HIS A 76 6.15 6.58 -4.46
CA HIS A 76 5.13 6.26 -5.46
C HIS A 76 4.45 4.90 -5.21
N LEU A 77 5.14 3.95 -4.62
CA LEU A 77 4.52 2.69 -4.17
C LEU A 77 3.50 2.95 -3.06
N HIS A 78 3.79 3.86 -2.13
CA HIS A 78 2.91 4.16 -1.00
C HIS A 78 1.92 5.30 -1.27
N ALA A 79 1.93 5.91 -2.45
CA ALA A 79 1.03 7.01 -2.78
C ALA A 79 -0.40 6.54 -3.11
N LEU A 80 -1.38 7.44 -2.88
CA LEU A 80 -2.63 7.46 -3.61
C LEU A 80 -2.37 8.20 -4.93
N ASP A 81 -2.50 7.52 -6.06
CA ASP A 81 -2.23 8.10 -7.38
C ASP A 81 -3.35 9.05 -7.84
N SER A 82 -3.07 9.79 -8.92
CA SER A 82 -4.03 10.73 -9.51
C SER A 82 -5.31 10.08 -10.04
N ASN A 83 -5.37 8.76 -10.15
CA ASN A 83 -6.55 8.01 -10.54
C ASN A 83 -7.28 7.39 -9.35
N GLY A 84 -6.89 7.74 -8.12
CA GLY A 84 -7.53 7.27 -6.89
C GLY A 84 -7.18 5.84 -6.48
N TRP A 85 -6.00 5.34 -6.88
CA TRP A 85 -5.51 4.02 -6.53
C TRP A 85 -4.31 4.09 -5.59
N VAL A 86 -4.34 3.32 -4.50
CA VAL A 86 -3.25 3.18 -3.55
C VAL A 86 -2.26 2.13 -4.06
N GLY A 87 -1.00 2.52 -4.22
CA GLY A 87 0.02 1.67 -4.85
C GLY A 87 0.32 0.39 -4.08
N ASP A 88 0.45 0.45 -2.76
CA ASP A 88 0.73 -0.67 -1.87
C ASP A 88 -0.53 -1.48 -1.47
N ALA A 89 -1.71 -1.09 -1.94
CA ALA A 89 -2.89 -1.93 -1.82
C ALA A 89 -2.88 -3.07 -2.86
N ARG A 90 -3.43 -4.22 -2.49
CA ARG A 90 -3.73 -5.29 -3.42
C ARG A 90 -5.03 -4.95 -4.17
N TRP A 91 -4.98 -4.80 -5.49
CA TRP A 91 -6.15 -4.41 -6.26
C TRP A 91 -6.99 -5.62 -6.64
N ARG A 92 -8.29 -5.55 -6.33
CA ARG A 92 -9.30 -6.56 -6.66
C ARG A 92 -10.56 -5.87 -7.17
N ILE A 93 -10.50 -5.39 -8.41
CA ILE A 93 -11.50 -4.48 -8.98
C ILE A 93 -12.90 -5.07 -8.90
N SER A 94 -13.83 -4.28 -8.32
CA SER A 94 -15.26 -4.60 -8.26
C SER A 94 -15.99 -4.01 -9.47
N PRO A 95 -16.93 -4.76 -10.09
CA PRO A 95 -17.83 -4.20 -11.09
C PRO A 95 -18.91 -3.31 -10.50
N ASN A 96 -19.13 -3.35 -9.17
CA ASN A 96 -20.20 -2.65 -8.47
C ASN A 96 -19.77 -1.21 -8.13
N GLN A 97 -19.65 -0.37 -9.15
CA GLN A 97 -19.23 1.02 -9.03
C GLN A 97 -19.84 1.89 -10.11
N ASP A 98 -19.95 3.18 -9.85
CA ASP A 98 -20.39 4.20 -10.81
C ASP A 98 -19.42 5.40 -10.80
N ALA A 99 -19.55 6.29 -11.78
CA ALA A 99 -18.99 7.62 -11.68
C ALA A 99 -19.65 8.40 -10.53
N ARG A 100 -18.89 9.27 -9.86
CA ARG A 100 -19.48 10.24 -8.93
C ARG A 100 -20.26 11.30 -9.72
N PRO A 101 -21.26 11.94 -9.10
CA PRO A 101 -21.89 13.12 -9.69
C PRO A 101 -20.85 14.18 -10.08
N GLU A 102 -21.14 14.98 -11.09
CA GLU A 102 -20.24 16.05 -11.53
C GLU A 102 -19.91 17.03 -10.39
N ASN A 103 -18.65 17.41 -10.28
CA ASN A 103 -18.11 18.33 -9.27
C ASN A 103 -18.31 17.85 -7.80
N VAL A 104 -18.41 16.53 -7.58
CA VAL A 104 -18.48 15.94 -6.25
C VAL A 104 -17.21 15.16 -5.96
N ASP A 105 -16.35 15.75 -5.14
CA ASP A 105 -15.22 15.05 -4.53
C ASP A 105 -15.64 14.36 -3.22
N PRO A 106 -14.96 13.29 -2.81
CA PRO A 106 -15.18 12.70 -1.50
C PRO A 106 -14.86 13.68 -0.37
N ASP A 107 -15.81 13.85 0.55
CA ASP A 107 -15.67 14.64 1.77
C ASP A 107 -16.06 13.87 3.03
N LEU A 108 -16.37 12.58 2.90
CA LEU A 108 -16.72 11.68 3.98
C LEU A 108 -15.98 10.35 3.85
N VAL A 109 -15.46 9.81 4.96
CA VAL A 109 -15.06 8.42 5.08
C VAL A 109 -16.06 7.69 5.97
N VAL A 110 -16.57 6.56 5.49
CA VAL A 110 -17.47 5.70 6.25
C VAL A 110 -16.72 4.42 6.63
N ILE A 111 -16.63 4.19 7.94
CA ILE A 111 -16.05 2.95 8.49
C ILE A 111 -17.15 1.90 8.65
N HIS A 112 -16.86 0.72 8.15
CA HIS A 112 -17.69 -0.45 8.20
C HIS A 112 -17.00 -1.61 8.91
N HIS A 113 -17.74 -2.67 9.20
CA HIS A 113 -17.18 -4.00 9.41
C HIS A 113 -17.86 -5.02 8.49
N ILE A 114 -17.11 -6.06 8.15
CA ILE A 114 -17.63 -7.17 7.35
C ILE A 114 -16.99 -8.48 7.76
N SER A 115 -17.80 -9.54 7.85
CA SER A 115 -17.34 -10.93 7.91
C SER A 115 -18.23 -11.81 7.03
N LEU A 116 -17.65 -12.77 6.34
CA LEU A 116 -18.37 -13.73 5.51
C LEU A 116 -17.83 -15.15 5.69
N PRO A 117 -18.66 -16.07 6.26
CA PRO A 117 -20.02 -15.83 6.81
C PRO A 117 -19.99 -14.88 8.02
N PRO A 118 -21.15 -14.36 8.46
CA PRO A 118 -21.23 -13.53 9.67
C PRO A 118 -20.59 -14.20 10.89
N GLY A 119 -19.71 -13.45 11.59
CA GLY A 119 -18.96 -13.95 12.75
C GLY A 119 -17.71 -14.77 12.41
N GLU A 120 -17.48 -15.10 11.15
CA GLU A 120 -16.29 -15.84 10.71
C GLU A 120 -15.26 -14.93 10.06
N PHE A 121 -14.25 -14.50 10.81
CA PHE A 121 -13.19 -13.60 10.36
C PHE A 121 -11.79 -13.98 10.86
N ARG A 122 -11.63 -15.15 11.49
CA ARG A 122 -10.35 -15.60 12.09
C ARG A 122 -9.62 -16.64 11.25
N ASN A 123 -10.11 -16.94 10.07
CA ASN A 123 -9.52 -17.90 9.15
C ASN A 123 -9.08 -17.21 7.84
N LYS A 124 -8.15 -17.81 7.11
CA LYS A 124 -7.61 -17.24 5.85
C LYS A 124 -8.62 -17.24 4.69
N THR A 125 -9.78 -17.89 4.85
CA THR A 125 -10.80 -18.00 3.81
C THR A 125 -11.84 -16.89 3.88
N SER A 126 -12.06 -16.28 5.06
CA SER A 126 -13.06 -15.22 5.24
C SER A 126 -12.82 -14.01 4.33
N SER A 127 -11.60 -13.50 4.31
CA SER A 127 -11.24 -12.37 3.41
C SER A 127 -11.47 -12.71 1.93
N ARG A 128 -11.27 -13.99 1.53
CA ARG A 128 -11.54 -14.43 0.17
C ARG A 128 -13.04 -14.35 -0.17
N HIS A 129 -13.92 -14.79 0.73
CA HIS A 129 -15.37 -14.70 0.52
C HIS A 129 -15.83 -13.24 0.38
N ILE A 130 -15.24 -12.31 1.14
CA ILE A 130 -15.51 -10.87 1.01
C ILE A 130 -15.07 -10.36 -0.37
N ILE A 131 -13.86 -10.75 -0.81
CA ILE A 131 -13.34 -10.38 -2.14
C ILE A 131 -14.26 -10.92 -3.23
N ASP A 132 -14.62 -12.20 -3.17
CA ASP A 132 -15.48 -12.85 -4.15
C ASP A 132 -16.88 -12.21 -4.16
N PHE A 133 -17.40 -11.82 -3.00
CA PHE A 133 -18.69 -11.11 -2.88
C PHE A 133 -18.66 -9.75 -3.59
N PHE A 134 -17.67 -8.91 -3.31
CA PHE A 134 -17.55 -7.60 -3.96
C PHE A 134 -17.24 -7.70 -5.46
N GLN A 135 -16.72 -8.84 -5.93
CA GLN A 135 -16.49 -9.11 -7.33
C GLN A 135 -17.66 -9.84 -8.03
N ASN A 136 -18.79 -10.10 -7.35
CA ASN A 136 -19.92 -10.90 -7.84
C ASN A 136 -19.52 -12.34 -8.20
N LYS A 137 -18.61 -12.93 -7.43
CA LYS A 137 -18.06 -14.29 -7.61
C LYS A 137 -18.31 -15.20 -6.42
N LEU A 138 -19.05 -14.73 -5.40
CA LEU A 138 -19.35 -15.53 -4.21
C LEU A 138 -20.14 -16.78 -4.61
N ASP A 139 -19.60 -17.95 -4.25
CA ASP A 139 -20.27 -19.23 -4.51
C ASP A 139 -21.44 -19.40 -3.53
N PRO A 140 -22.70 -19.38 -4.00
CA PRO A 140 -23.87 -19.52 -3.15
C PRO A 140 -23.96 -20.90 -2.47
N SER A 141 -23.27 -21.92 -2.96
CA SER A 141 -23.26 -23.26 -2.39
C SER A 141 -22.28 -23.42 -1.22
N GLY A 142 -21.36 -22.45 -1.04
CA GLY A 142 -20.30 -22.53 -0.05
C GLY A 142 -20.78 -22.39 1.41
N HIS A 143 -21.91 -21.73 1.64
CA HIS A 143 -22.53 -21.57 2.95
C HIS A 143 -24.01 -21.16 2.79
N PRO A 144 -24.95 -21.58 3.68
CA PRO A 144 -26.36 -21.18 3.58
C PRO A 144 -26.58 -19.67 3.47
N TYR A 145 -25.86 -18.88 4.28
CA TYR A 145 -25.89 -17.41 4.21
C TYR A 145 -25.46 -16.85 2.85
N PHE A 146 -24.55 -17.52 2.15
CA PHE A 146 -24.10 -17.04 0.83
C PHE A 146 -25.22 -17.14 -0.22
N ALA A 147 -26.07 -18.14 -0.12
CA ALA A 147 -27.24 -18.26 -0.98
C ALA A 147 -28.20 -17.06 -0.85
N GLU A 148 -28.25 -16.43 0.34
CA GLU A 148 -29.13 -15.27 0.60
C GLU A 148 -28.56 -13.96 0.03
N ILE A 149 -27.24 -13.86 -0.10
CA ILE A 149 -26.58 -12.60 -0.43
C ILE A 149 -25.87 -12.58 -1.78
N ALA A 150 -25.60 -13.74 -2.42
CA ALA A 150 -24.75 -13.84 -3.62
C ALA A 150 -25.23 -12.96 -4.78
N ASP A 151 -26.54 -12.68 -4.88
CA ASP A 151 -27.11 -11.81 -5.90
C ASP A 151 -27.07 -10.32 -5.56
N GLN A 152 -26.68 -9.96 -4.33
CA GLN A 152 -26.57 -8.57 -3.93
C GLN A 152 -25.36 -7.90 -4.62
N LYS A 153 -25.58 -6.74 -5.19
CA LYS A 153 -24.57 -5.96 -5.86
C LYS A 153 -24.09 -4.83 -4.94
N VAL A 154 -23.01 -5.10 -4.23
CA VAL A 154 -22.38 -4.16 -3.28
C VAL A 154 -20.87 -4.15 -3.45
N SER A 155 -20.21 -3.14 -2.96
CA SER A 155 -18.75 -3.01 -2.92
C SER A 155 -18.34 -2.04 -1.83
N SER A 156 -17.06 -1.97 -1.53
CA SER A 156 -16.44 -0.88 -0.79
C SER A 156 -15.20 -0.39 -1.55
N HIS A 157 -14.64 0.76 -1.17
CA HIS A 157 -13.37 1.19 -1.77
C HIS A 157 -12.23 0.33 -1.25
N PHE A 158 -12.22 0.08 0.07
CA PHE A 158 -11.14 -0.65 0.71
C PHE A 158 -11.67 -1.73 1.66
N LEU A 159 -10.86 -2.79 1.80
CA LEU A 159 -10.97 -3.79 2.86
C LEU A 159 -9.62 -3.88 3.58
N ILE A 160 -9.64 -3.82 4.89
CA ILE A 160 -8.49 -4.11 5.75
C ILE A 160 -8.76 -5.44 6.45
N THR A 161 -8.00 -6.47 6.06
CA THR A 161 -8.16 -7.82 6.64
C THR A 161 -7.69 -7.87 8.09
N ARG A 162 -8.06 -8.93 8.82
CA ARG A 162 -7.60 -9.14 10.22
C ARG A 162 -6.08 -9.12 10.36
N SER A 163 -5.36 -9.58 9.35
CA SER A 163 -3.89 -9.58 9.33
C SER A 163 -3.26 -8.25 8.94
N GLY A 164 -4.06 -7.23 8.57
CA GLY A 164 -3.58 -5.94 8.11
C GLY A 164 -3.23 -5.90 6.61
N GLU A 165 -3.75 -6.82 5.79
CA GLU A 165 -3.64 -6.67 4.34
C GLU A 165 -4.62 -5.59 3.85
N LEU A 166 -4.13 -4.64 3.03
CA LEU A 166 -4.97 -3.62 2.40
C LEU A 166 -5.38 -4.07 1.01
N ILE A 167 -6.68 -4.14 0.77
CA ILE A 167 -7.25 -4.49 -0.53
C ILE A 167 -8.08 -3.32 -1.03
N GLN A 168 -7.93 -2.94 -2.30
CA GLN A 168 -8.72 -1.90 -2.93
C GLN A 168 -9.56 -2.47 -4.07
N PHE A 169 -10.87 -2.15 -4.05
CA PHE A 169 -11.84 -2.63 -5.04
C PHE A 169 -12.30 -1.55 -6.01
N VAL A 170 -12.37 -0.31 -5.54
CA VAL A 170 -12.89 0.83 -6.30
C VAL A 170 -11.93 2.00 -6.15
N SER A 171 -11.71 2.74 -7.24
CA SER A 171 -10.97 4.00 -7.20
C SER A 171 -11.67 4.99 -6.28
N THR A 172 -10.91 5.78 -5.51
CA THR A 172 -11.51 6.85 -4.69
C THR A 172 -12.20 7.93 -5.52
N GLN A 173 -11.90 8.03 -6.82
CA GLN A 173 -12.59 8.92 -7.76
C GLN A 173 -13.93 8.38 -8.24
N SER A 174 -14.18 7.08 -8.08
CA SER A 174 -15.46 6.45 -8.39
C SER A 174 -16.31 6.32 -7.13
N LYS A 175 -17.58 5.99 -7.31
CA LYS A 175 -18.55 5.72 -6.25
C LYS A 175 -18.64 4.21 -6.03
N ALA A 176 -18.23 3.69 -4.87
CA ALA A 176 -18.53 2.34 -4.44
C ALA A 176 -19.94 2.24 -3.85
N TRP A 177 -20.51 1.03 -3.83
CA TRP A 177 -21.90 0.80 -3.35
C TRP A 177 -21.88 0.20 -1.93
N HIS A 178 -21.53 1.01 -0.91
CA HIS A 178 -21.35 0.55 0.47
C HIS A 178 -22.37 1.09 1.48
N ALA A 179 -22.92 2.29 1.25
CA ALA A 179 -23.73 2.99 2.25
C ALA A 179 -25.24 2.71 2.13
N GLY A 180 -25.71 2.29 0.94
CA GLY A 180 -27.13 2.10 0.66
C GLY A 180 -27.96 3.36 0.93
N LYS A 181 -29.18 3.21 1.48
CA LYS A 181 -29.98 4.34 1.93
C LYS A 181 -29.34 4.96 3.18
N SER A 182 -28.86 6.18 3.04
CA SER A 182 -28.02 6.83 4.06
C SER A 182 -28.12 8.33 3.98
N THR A 183 -27.85 9.01 5.10
CA THR A 183 -27.89 10.48 5.21
C THR A 183 -26.77 10.93 6.12
N PHE A 184 -26.03 11.96 5.68
CA PHE A 184 -25.00 12.61 6.48
C PHE A 184 -25.19 14.12 6.41
N GLN A 185 -25.39 14.78 7.59
CA GLN A 185 -25.63 16.23 7.69
C GLN A 185 -26.70 16.72 6.69
N SER A 186 -27.84 16.05 6.64
CA SER A 186 -28.97 16.32 5.74
C SER A 186 -28.71 16.06 4.25
N ARG A 187 -27.56 15.52 3.87
CA ARG A 187 -27.25 15.07 2.51
C ARG A 187 -27.53 13.58 2.38
N GLU A 188 -28.41 13.22 1.46
CA GLU A 188 -28.72 11.82 1.16
C GLU A 188 -27.73 11.18 0.21
N LYS A 189 -27.80 9.84 0.06
CA LYS A 189 -27.00 9.06 -0.89
C LYS A 189 -25.48 9.17 -0.63
N CYS A 190 -25.06 8.86 0.58
CA CYS A 190 -23.66 9.01 0.99
C CYS A 190 -22.65 8.32 0.07
N ASN A 191 -23.03 7.28 -0.70
CA ASN A 191 -22.15 6.72 -1.74
C ASN A 191 -21.62 7.79 -2.71
N ASP A 192 -22.38 8.81 -3.01
CA ASP A 192 -22.01 9.82 -4.02
C ASP A 192 -20.78 10.65 -3.60
N PHE A 193 -20.58 10.86 -2.29
CA PHE A 193 -19.55 11.73 -1.74
C PHE A 193 -18.69 11.07 -0.64
N SER A 194 -18.77 9.75 -0.47
CA SER A 194 -17.97 9.06 0.56
C SER A 194 -16.98 8.05 -0.01
N ILE A 195 -16.02 7.69 0.84
CA ILE A 195 -15.10 6.58 0.66
C ILE A 195 -15.44 5.55 1.74
N GLY A 196 -15.85 4.32 1.37
CA GLY A 196 -16.11 3.23 2.30
C GLY A 196 -14.85 2.43 2.60
N ILE A 197 -14.63 2.13 3.87
CA ILE A 197 -13.54 1.28 4.35
C ILE A 197 -14.13 0.17 5.22
N GLU A 198 -13.97 -1.06 4.77
CA GLU A 198 -14.37 -2.25 5.52
C GLU A 198 -13.23 -2.74 6.41
N MET A 199 -13.53 -2.93 7.68
CA MET A 199 -12.65 -3.62 8.63
C MET A 199 -13.13 -5.07 8.76
N GLU A 200 -12.30 -6.05 8.39
CA GLU A 200 -12.71 -7.46 8.56
C GLU A 200 -12.95 -7.77 10.03
N GLY A 201 -14.20 -8.14 10.36
CA GLY A 201 -14.69 -8.36 11.70
C GLY A 201 -16.22 -8.39 11.72
N ASP A 202 -16.82 -8.53 12.90
CA ASP A 202 -18.28 -8.62 13.10
C ASP A 202 -18.84 -7.51 14.03
N GLY A 203 -17.96 -6.66 14.56
CA GLY A 203 -18.36 -5.64 15.53
C GLY A 203 -18.59 -6.16 16.97
N ASP A 204 -18.52 -7.48 17.21
CA ASP A 204 -18.68 -8.11 18.53
C ASP A 204 -17.32 -8.45 19.19
N ALA A 205 -16.22 -8.19 18.50
CA ALA A 205 -14.86 -8.34 18.99
C ALA A 205 -13.97 -7.16 18.59
N PRO A 206 -12.95 -6.84 19.41
CA PRO A 206 -11.99 -5.77 19.09
C PRO A 206 -11.28 -6.02 17.76
N PHE A 207 -11.03 -4.95 17.02
CA PHE A 207 -10.17 -4.98 15.83
C PHE A 207 -8.70 -5.09 16.23
N GLU A 208 -7.89 -5.70 15.37
CA GLU A 208 -6.49 -5.96 15.64
C GLU A 208 -5.64 -4.68 15.52
N ALA A 209 -4.51 -4.64 16.24
CA ALA A 209 -3.57 -3.54 16.14
C ALA A 209 -3.04 -3.35 14.69
N ALA A 210 -2.83 -4.45 13.96
CA ALA A 210 -2.43 -4.41 12.56
C ALA A 210 -3.46 -3.73 11.67
N GLN A 211 -4.77 -3.90 11.94
CA GLN A 211 -5.84 -3.23 11.20
C GLN A 211 -5.81 -1.72 11.44
N TYR A 212 -5.65 -1.27 12.69
CA TYR A 212 -5.55 0.17 13.01
C TYR A 212 -4.30 0.80 12.40
N GLN A 213 -3.17 0.12 12.40
CA GLN A 213 -1.95 0.59 11.75
C GLN A 213 -2.17 0.86 10.25
N VAL A 214 -2.78 -0.09 9.55
CA VAL A 214 -3.08 0.05 8.11
C VAL A 214 -4.14 1.11 7.87
N LEU A 215 -5.18 1.17 8.71
CA LEU A 215 -6.21 2.21 8.65
C LEU A 215 -5.59 3.59 8.81
N THR A 216 -4.73 3.80 9.80
CA THR A 216 -4.02 5.06 10.04
C THR A 216 -3.22 5.50 8.82
N ASN A 217 -2.41 4.61 8.25
CA ASN A 217 -1.63 4.89 7.06
C ASN A 217 -2.52 5.22 5.84
N LEU A 218 -3.62 4.50 5.68
CA LEU A 218 -4.59 4.75 4.61
C LEU A 218 -5.25 6.12 4.77
N ILE A 219 -5.71 6.46 5.99
CA ILE A 219 -6.34 7.75 6.28
C ILE A 219 -5.40 8.92 5.99
N GLN A 220 -4.11 8.80 6.33
CA GLN A 220 -3.12 9.84 6.00
C GLN A 220 -3.02 10.06 4.48
N LYS A 221 -2.95 8.98 3.69
CA LYS A 221 -2.90 9.06 2.21
C LYS A 221 -4.14 9.71 1.63
N ILE A 222 -5.32 9.28 2.10
CA ILE A 222 -6.60 9.81 1.61
C ILE A 222 -6.78 11.27 2.04
N SER A 223 -6.44 11.63 3.29
CA SER A 223 -6.57 13.01 3.81
C SER A 223 -5.64 14.00 3.11
N ASN A 224 -4.49 13.55 2.61
CA ASN A 224 -3.60 14.38 1.79
C ASN A 224 -4.23 14.70 0.42
N ALA A 225 -4.97 13.76 -0.16
CA ALA A 225 -5.66 13.96 -1.44
C ALA A 225 -7.00 14.72 -1.27
N TYR A 226 -7.68 14.49 -0.15
CA TYR A 226 -9.00 15.05 0.15
C TYR A 226 -8.99 15.75 1.53
N PRO A 227 -8.57 17.02 1.63
CA PRO A 227 -8.31 17.69 2.91
C PRO A 227 -9.58 17.97 3.75
N HIS A 228 -10.77 17.94 3.13
CA HIS A 228 -12.05 18.26 3.79
C HIS A 228 -12.80 17.05 4.35
N LEU A 229 -12.17 15.88 4.39
CA LEU A 229 -12.81 14.65 4.87
C LEU A 229 -13.29 14.77 6.32
N GLN A 230 -14.51 14.28 6.54
CA GLN A 230 -15.07 13.94 7.83
C GLN A 230 -15.18 12.41 7.95
N PHE A 231 -15.39 11.89 9.16
CA PHE A 231 -15.35 10.45 9.44
C PHE A 231 -16.60 10.05 10.25
N ALA A 232 -17.24 8.97 9.83
CA ALA A 232 -18.43 8.43 10.45
C ALA A 232 -18.44 6.89 10.39
N GLY A 233 -19.19 6.26 11.27
CA GLY A 233 -19.57 4.86 11.11
C GLY A 233 -20.78 4.70 10.19
N HIS A 234 -20.99 3.52 9.66
CA HIS A 234 -22.22 3.24 8.88
C HIS A 234 -23.48 3.40 9.76
N SER A 235 -23.41 3.03 11.03
CA SER A 235 -24.47 3.30 12.01
C SER A 235 -24.86 4.77 12.13
N ASP A 236 -23.88 5.68 11.97
CA ASP A 236 -24.13 7.13 12.10
C ASP A 236 -24.91 7.70 10.92
N ILE A 237 -24.69 7.16 9.71
CA ILE A 237 -25.32 7.62 8.47
C ILE A 237 -26.57 6.81 8.09
N ALA A 238 -26.83 5.70 8.79
CA ALA A 238 -27.98 4.83 8.57
C ALA A 238 -28.56 4.30 9.91
N PRO A 239 -28.88 5.20 10.86
CA PRO A 239 -29.32 4.82 12.20
C PRO A 239 -30.57 3.93 12.15
N GLY A 240 -30.61 2.92 13.03
CA GLY A 240 -31.69 1.94 13.11
C GLY A 240 -31.69 0.88 11.99
N ARG A 241 -30.86 1.06 10.94
CA ARG A 241 -30.70 0.09 9.84
C ARG A 241 -29.35 -0.64 9.90
N LYS A 242 -28.33 0.04 10.39
CA LYS A 242 -26.94 -0.45 10.44
C LYS A 242 -26.34 -0.24 11.81
N THR A 243 -25.44 -1.14 12.18
CA THR A 243 -24.74 -1.14 13.47
C THR A 243 -23.23 -1.06 13.34
N ASP A 244 -22.70 -1.25 12.12
CA ASP A 244 -21.27 -1.21 11.83
C ASP A 244 -20.70 0.22 11.91
N PRO A 245 -19.44 0.41 12.36
CA PRO A 245 -18.43 -0.61 12.66
C PRO A 245 -18.61 -1.28 14.04
N GLY A 246 -19.63 -0.97 14.82
CA GLY A 246 -19.93 -1.57 16.12
C GLY A 246 -19.16 -0.96 17.29
N ILE A 247 -19.57 -1.34 18.49
CA ILE A 247 -19.09 -0.76 19.76
C ILE A 247 -17.60 -1.05 20.04
N TYR A 248 -17.02 -2.05 19.38
CA TYR A 248 -15.60 -2.40 19.53
C TYR A 248 -14.67 -1.63 18.58
N PHE A 249 -15.21 -0.77 17.71
CA PHE A 249 -14.36 0.18 16.98
C PHE A 249 -13.95 1.32 17.91
N ASP A 250 -12.66 1.40 18.21
CA ASP A 250 -12.11 2.39 19.13
C ASP A 250 -11.85 3.73 18.42
N TRP A 251 -12.87 4.63 18.45
CA TRP A 251 -12.80 5.96 17.89
C TRP A 251 -11.73 6.85 18.55
N LYS A 252 -11.44 6.64 19.86
CA LYS A 252 -10.39 7.38 20.59
C LYS A 252 -9.01 6.98 20.08
N LYS A 253 -8.78 5.68 19.92
CA LYS A 253 -7.56 5.15 19.30
C LYS A 253 -7.40 5.65 17.86
N PHE A 254 -8.45 5.54 17.05
CA PHE A 254 -8.48 6.02 15.67
C PHE A 254 -8.10 7.50 15.60
N GLN A 255 -8.74 8.38 16.37
CA GLN A 255 -8.46 9.81 16.42
C GLN A 255 -7.00 10.09 16.84
N LYS A 256 -6.52 9.40 17.88
CA LYS A 256 -5.17 9.56 18.40
C LYS A 256 -4.09 9.15 17.37
N GLU A 257 -4.27 8.01 16.73
CA GLU A 257 -3.28 7.46 15.79
C GLU A 257 -3.27 8.21 14.45
N THR A 258 -4.43 8.67 13.96
CA THR A 258 -4.53 9.45 12.72
C THR A 258 -4.22 10.93 12.90
N ALA A 259 -4.22 11.44 14.16
CA ALA A 259 -4.08 12.84 14.51
C ALA A 259 -5.12 13.77 13.85
N ILE A 260 -6.28 13.24 13.44
CA ILE A 260 -7.36 14.05 12.88
C ILE A 260 -7.99 14.92 13.96
N SER A 261 -8.45 16.13 13.58
CA SER A 261 -9.11 17.04 14.53
C SER A 261 -10.51 16.53 14.92
N LEU A 262 -10.97 16.85 16.12
CA LEU A 262 -12.27 16.42 16.65
C LEU A 262 -13.45 16.94 15.81
N GLU A 263 -13.32 18.09 15.19
CA GLU A 263 -14.33 18.66 14.28
C GLU A 263 -14.61 17.78 13.06
N LYS A 264 -13.66 16.93 12.66
CA LYS A 264 -13.82 15.92 11.59
C LYS A 264 -14.56 14.67 12.05
N LEU A 265 -14.90 14.56 13.32
CA LEU A 265 -15.64 13.44 13.95
C LEU A 265 -16.98 13.94 14.53
N PRO A 266 -17.95 14.28 13.66
CA PRO A 266 -19.18 14.98 14.08
C PRO A 266 -20.06 14.18 15.05
N PHE A 267 -19.86 12.87 15.15
CA PHE A 267 -20.56 12.00 16.09
C PHE A 267 -19.79 11.70 17.38
N GLY A 268 -18.61 12.32 17.56
CA GLY A 268 -17.79 12.16 18.76
C GLY A 268 -16.94 10.90 18.75
N LEU A 269 -16.43 10.55 19.94
CA LEU A 269 -15.46 9.45 20.16
C LEU A 269 -16.01 8.27 20.96
N ASP A 270 -17.25 8.33 21.40
CA ASP A 270 -17.84 7.25 22.22
C ASP A 270 -18.19 6.05 21.33
N PRO A 271 -18.16 4.83 21.92
CA PRO A 271 -18.58 3.62 21.20
C PRO A 271 -20.05 3.73 20.75
N ARG A 272 -20.36 3.28 19.55
CA ARG A 272 -21.70 3.34 18.95
C ARG A 272 -21.89 2.34 17.81
#